data_8f8ac6772420472b74855b4c79995da5
#
_entry.id   8f8ac6772420472b74855b4c79995da5
#
_cell.length_a   1.000
_cell.length_b   1.000
_cell.length_c   1.000
_cell.angle_alpha   90.00
_cell.angle_beta   90.00
_cell.angle_gamma   90.00
#
_symmetry.space_group_name_H-M   'P 1'
#
loop_
_entity.id
_entity.type
_entity.pdbx_description
1 polymer ?
#
loop_
_entity_poly.entity_id
_entity_poly.type
_entity_poly.pdbx_seq_one_letter_code
_entity_poly.pdbx_strand_id
1 'polypeptide(L)'
;MLPKPANSEITHELITIIGNLLDNAIEAIANSINKKVHLKLDYAEDILTIEVKDTGMGMTHSLQNKILDKGFSTKGNNRGFGLYLLAQAIERLEGELIISSKPGKGTSFAAYVSYQEEEEEN
;
A
#
# COMPACT_ATOMS: atom_id res chain seq x y z
N MET A 1 -8.06 9.30 -15.19
CA MET A 1 -6.66 9.08 -15.56
C MET A 1 -5.75 10.00 -14.77
N LEU A 2 -4.65 9.46 -14.23
CA LEU A 2 -3.70 10.28 -13.49
C LEU A 2 -2.95 11.23 -14.42
N PRO A 3 -2.73 12.49 -14.01
CA PRO A 3 -1.84 13.37 -14.77
C PRO A 3 -0.39 12.89 -14.68
N LYS A 4 0.44 13.39 -15.56
CA LYS A 4 1.86 13.06 -15.53
C LYS A 4 2.50 13.64 -14.27
N PRO A 5 3.31 12.86 -13.53
CA PRO A 5 3.93 13.36 -12.31
C PRO A 5 5.01 14.40 -12.59
N ALA A 6 5.25 15.27 -11.60
CA ALA A 6 6.22 16.34 -11.71
C ALA A 6 7.65 15.84 -11.92
N ASN A 7 7.98 14.66 -11.39
CA ASN A 7 9.30 14.07 -11.54
C ASN A 7 9.23 12.54 -11.48
N SER A 8 10.32 11.89 -11.91
CA SER A 8 10.38 10.43 -12.00
C SER A 8 10.45 9.75 -10.62
N GLU A 9 10.82 10.46 -9.58
CA GLU A 9 10.84 9.89 -8.22
C GLU A 9 9.45 9.54 -7.74
N ILE A 10 8.46 10.35 -8.09
CA ILE A 10 7.05 10.06 -7.76
C ILE A 10 6.65 8.72 -8.37
N THR A 11 6.95 8.52 -9.65
CA THR A 11 6.64 7.25 -10.34
C THR A 11 7.33 6.08 -9.66
N HIS A 12 8.61 6.23 -9.33
CA HIS A 12 9.39 5.17 -8.69
C HIS A 12 8.78 4.79 -7.33
N GLU A 13 8.46 5.77 -6.51
CA GLU A 13 7.87 5.50 -5.19
C GLU A 13 6.47 4.87 -5.31
N LEU A 14 5.68 5.30 -6.31
CA LEU A 14 4.36 4.70 -6.54
C LEU A 14 4.46 3.22 -6.94
N ILE A 15 5.43 2.87 -7.77
CA ILE A 15 5.67 1.46 -8.14
C ILE A 15 5.94 0.64 -6.88
N THR A 16 6.78 1.15 -5.99
CA THR A 16 7.09 0.49 -4.73
C THR A 16 5.84 0.32 -3.86
N ILE A 17 5.05 1.38 -3.72
CA ILE A 17 3.83 1.37 -2.91
C ILE A 17 2.81 0.38 -3.45
N ILE A 18 2.45 0.52 -4.73
CA ILE A 18 1.42 -0.32 -5.35
C ILE A 18 1.87 -1.77 -5.40
N GLY A 19 3.11 -2.02 -5.79
CA GLY A 19 3.66 -3.37 -5.87
C GLY A 19 3.63 -4.09 -4.53
N ASN A 20 4.06 -3.43 -3.46
CA ASN A 20 4.06 -4.04 -2.13
C ASN A 20 2.65 -4.27 -1.60
N LEU A 21 1.73 -3.32 -1.82
CA LEU A 21 0.34 -3.48 -1.40
C LEU A 21 -0.32 -4.65 -2.11
N LEU A 22 -0.12 -4.79 -3.42
CA LEU A 22 -0.70 -5.88 -4.20
C LEU A 22 -0.07 -7.23 -3.82
N ASP A 23 1.23 -7.29 -3.64
CA ASP A 23 1.90 -8.53 -3.24
C ASP A 23 1.36 -9.02 -1.90
N ASN A 24 1.21 -8.14 -0.94
CA ASN A 24 0.66 -8.50 0.37
C ASN A 24 -0.78 -9.02 0.26
N ALA A 25 -1.60 -8.35 -0.56
CA ALA A 25 -2.99 -8.77 -0.74
C ALA A 25 -3.08 -10.14 -1.41
N ILE A 26 -2.29 -10.37 -2.44
CA ILE A 26 -2.26 -11.66 -3.15
C ILE A 26 -1.83 -12.78 -2.21
N GLU A 27 -0.82 -12.55 -1.39
CA GLU A 27 -0.37 -13.54 -0.42
C GLU A 27 -1.41 -13.79 0.66
N ALA A 28 -2.11 -12.73 1.10
CA ALA A 28 -3.13 -12.84 2.14
C ALA A 28 -4.32 -13.71 1.72
N ILE A 29 -4.66 -13.73 0.44
CA ILE A 29 -5.80 -14.51 -0.07
C ILE A 29 -5.42 -15.93 -0.50
N ALA A 30 -4.15 -16.28 -0.49
CA ALA A 30 -3.66 -17.54 -1.05
C ALA A 30 -4.39 -18.79 -0.48
N ASN A 31 -4.71 -18.76 0.81
CA ASN A 31 -5.39 -19.86 1.48
C ASN A 31 -6.85 -19.56 1.82
N SER A 32 -7.39 -18.47 1.27
CA SER A 32 -8.79 -18.10 1.53
C SER A 32 -9.73 -18.82 0.56
N ILE A 33 -10.95 -19.09 1.02
CA ILE A 33 -12.00 -19.64 0.16
C ILE A 33 -12.43 -18.60 -0.86
N ASN A 34 -12.66 -17.37 -0.41
CA ASN A 34 -13.02 -16.25 -1.26
C ASN A 34 -11.75 -15.44 -1.56
N LYS A 35 -11.32 -15.45 -2.81
CA LYS A 35 -10.05 -14.83 -3.23
C LYS A 35 -10.31 -13.60 -4.06
N LYS A 36 -10.43 -12.46 -3.39
CA LYS A 36 -10.64 -11.16 -4.07
C LYS A 36 -9.64 -10.12 -3.60
N VAL A 37 -9.13 -9.36 -4.55
CA VAL A 37 -8.29 -8.19 -4.31
C VAL A 37 -8.86 -7.03 -5.11
N HIS A 38 -9.08 -5.91 -4.46
CA HIS A 38 -9.53 -4.68 -5.09
C HIS A 38 -8.48 -3.61 -4.98
N LEU A 39 -8.13 -3.02 -6.10
CA LEU A 39 -7.28 -1.83 -6.16
C LEU A 39 -8.12 -0.64 -6.59
N LYS A 40 -8.04 0.44 -5.84
CA LYS A 40 -8.71 1.70 -6.18
C LYS A 40 -7.71 2.83 -6.13
N LEU A 41 -7.69 3.65 -7.16
CA LEU A 41 -6.89 4.86 -7.23
C LEU A 41 -7.83 6.05 -7.35
N ASP A 42 -7.58 7.09 -6.57
CA ASP A 42 -8.35 8.32 -6.60
C ASP A 42 -7.39 9.50 -6.49
N TYR A 43 -7.56 10.49 -7.37
CA TYR A 43 -6.70 11.66 -7.39
C TYR A 43 -7.53 12.92 -7.30
N ALA A 44 -7.22 13.76 -6.34
CA ALA A 44 -7.88 15.05 -6.16
C ALA A 44 -6.96 15.99 -5.39
N GLU A 45 -6.84 17.23 -5.85
CA GLU A 45 -6.13 18.30 -5.14
C GLU A 45 -4.71 17.91 -4.72
N ASP A 46 -3.95 17.35 -5.67
CA ASP A 46 -2.56 16.92 -5.50
C ASP A 46 -2.38 15.79 -4.47
N ILE A 47 -3.45 15.12 -4.10
CA ILE A 47 -3.40 13.92 -3.25
C ILE A 47 -3.85 12.71 -4.06
N LEU A 48 -3.01 11.70 -4.09
CA LEU A 48 -3.35 10.40 -4.64
C LEU A 48 -3.69 9.45 -3.51
N THR A 49 -4.87 8.84 -3.58
CA THR A 49 -5.27 7.79 -2.66
C THR A 49 -5.14 6.45 -3.37
N ILE A 50 -4.42 5.53 -2.74
CA ILE A 50 -4.22 4.18 -3.24
C ILE A 50 -4.83 3.25 -2.19
N GLU A 51 -5.89 2.53 -2.56
CA GLU A 51 -6.54 1.61 -1.64
C GLU A 51 -6.48 0.20 -2.19
N VAL A 52 -6.01 -0.73 -1.37
CA VAL A 52 -6.00 -2.16 -1.71
C VAL A 52 -6.74 -2.91 -0.62
N LYS A 53 -7.81 -3.59 -1.01
CA LYS A 53 -8.62 -4.43 -0.12
C LYS A 53 -8.49 -5.88 -0.52
N ASP A 54 -8.35 -6.76 0.47
CA ASP A 54 -8.33 -8.19 0.22
C ASP A 54 -9.34 -8.93 1.11
N THR A 55 -9.65 -10.14 0.70
CA THR A 55 -10.56 -11.03 1.43
C THR A 55 -9.80 -12.13 2.17
N GLY A 56 -8.56 -11.83 2.59
CA GLY A 56 -7.70 -12.77 3.29
C GLY A 56 -8.10 -13.00 4.74
N MET A 57 -7.18 -13.58 5.49
CA MET A 57 -7.44 -13.94 6.88
C MET A 57 -7.54 -12.75 7.84
N GLY A 58 -7.12 -11.59 7.41
CA GLY A 58 -7.09 -10.42 8.27
C GLY A 58 -5.98 -10.48 9.32
N MET A 59 -5.96 -9.50 10.20
CA MET A 59 -4.93 -9.38 11.22
C MET A 59 -5.51 -8.96 12.55
N THR A 60 -4.91 -9.46 13.65
CA THR A 60 -5.20 -8.97 14.98
C THR A 60 -4.65 -7.57 15.16
N HIS A 61 -5.14 -6.85 16.16
CA HIS A 61 -4.63 -5.53 16.52
C HIS A 61 -3.13 -5.57 16.81
N SER A 62 -2.70 -6.58 17.55
CA SER A 62 -1.28 -6.76 17.89
C SER A 62 -0.41 -6.89 16.65
N LEU A 63 -0.85 -7.67 15.68
CA LEU A 63 -0.12 -7.85 14.42
C LEU A 63 -0.08 -6.55 13.63
N GLN A 64 -1.20 -5.83 13.53
CA GLN A 64 -1.26 -4.55 12.82
C GLN A 64 -0.24 -3.54 13.34
N ASN A 65 0.00 -3.53 14.65
CA ASN A 65 0.95 -2.61 15.26
C ASN A 65 2.42 -2.94 14.93
N LYS A 66 2.70 -4.14 14.45
CA LYS A 66 4.07 -4.62 14.21
C LYS A 66 4.45 -4.71 12.74
N ILE A 67 3.50 -4.74 11.85
CA ILE A 67 3.77 -5.11 10.45
C ILE A 67 4.65 -4.12 9.70
N LEU A 68 4.75 -2.89 10.16
CA LEU A 68 5.61 -1.88 9.54
C LEU A 68 7.04 -1.87 10.12
N ASP A 69 7.30 -2.67 11.16
CA ASP A 69 8.63 -2.76 11.74
C ASP A 69 9.59 -3.45 10.76
N LYS A 70 10.80 -2.92 10.67
CA LYS A 70 11.82 -3.47 9.79
C LYS A 70 12.11 -4.92 10.16
N GLY A 71 12.05 -5.80 9.17
CA GLY A 71 12.34 -7.21 9.35
C GLY A 71 11.18 -8.04 9.88
N PHE A 72 10.07 -7.41 10.30
CA PHE A 72 8.92 -8.17 10.75
C PHE A 72 8.21 -8.86 9.59
N SER A 73 7.94 -10.16 9.73
CA SER A 73 7.19 -10.90 8.74
C SER A 73 6.63 -12.19 9.34
N THR A 74 5.40 -12.53 8.94
CA THR A 74 4.80 -13.83 9.23
C THR A 74 5.06 -14.83 8.10
N LYS A 75 5.77 -14.40 7.04
CA LYS A 75 5.95 -15.17 5.81
C LYS A 75 7.37 -15.70 5.62
N GLY A 76 8.22 -15.50 6.62
CA GLY A 76 9.61 -15.92 6.58
C GLY A 76 10.58 -14.75 6.42
N ASN A 77 11.88 -15.02 6.61
CA ASN A 77 12.90 -13.99 6.75
C ASN A 77 13.09 -13.09 5.53
N ASN A 78 12.79 -13.59 4.34
CA ASN A 78 13.03 -12.83 3.10
C ASN A 78 11.91 -11.84 2.77
N ARG A 79 10.86 -11.76 3.58
CA ARG A 79 9.68 -10.96 3.27
C ARG A 79 9.40 -9.84 4.29
N GLY A 80 10.28 -9.70 5.28
CA GLY A 80 10.10 -8.71 6.33
C GLY A 80 10.34 -7.27 5.90
N PHE A 81 10.86 -7.04 4.69
CA PHE A 81 11.21 -5.71 4.23
C PHE A 81 10.14 -5.05 3.35
N GLY A 82 9.18 -5.81 2.82
CA GLY A 82 8.17 -5.27 1.91
C GLY A 82 7.36 -4.14 2.53
N LEU A 83 6.79 -4.36 3.70
CA LEU A 83 6.00 -3.34 4.38
C LEU A 83 6.86 -2.21 4.92
N TYR A 84 8.10 -2.50 5.33
CA TYR A 84 9.03 -1.47 5.73
C TYR A 84 9.37 -0.54 4.56
N LEU A 85 9.66 -1.11 3.38
CA LEU A 85 9.95 -0.34 2.17
C LEU A 85 8.72 0.46 1.72
N LEU A 86 7.53 -0.11 1.86
CA LEU A 86 6.27 0.57 1.62
C LEU A 86 6.15 1.82 2.50
N ALA A 87 6.40 1.67 3.79
CA ALA A 87 6.31 2.78 4.73
C ALA A 87 7.30 3.90 4.38
N GLN A 88 8.52 3.53 3.99
CA GLN A 88 9.52 4.50 3.57
C GLN A 88 9.12 5.24 2.30
N ALA A 89 8.56 4.54 1.31
CA ALA A 89 8.11 5.15 0.07
C ALA A 89 6.98 6.14 0.33
N ILE A 90 6.04 5.78 1.20
CA ILE A 90 4.94 6.66 1.60
C ILE A 90 5.48 7.92 2.29
N GLU A 91 6.46 7.76 3.18
CA GLU A 91 7.08 8.89 3.86
C GLU A 91 7.78 9.83 2.88
N ARG A 92 8.47 9.29 1.87
CA ARG A 92 9.13 10.12 0.84
C ARG A 92 8.13 10.95 0.03
N LEU A 93 6.91 10.48 -0.11
CA LEU A 93 5.83 11.21 -0.75
C LEU A 93 4.97 11.99 0.25
N GLU A 94 5.48 12.19 1.46
CA GLU A 94 4.83 12.95 2.52
C GLU A 94 3.41 12.45 2.80
N GLY A 95 3.26 11.14 2.85
CA GLY A 95 1.97 10.51 2.93
C GLY A 95 1.68 9.82 4.25
N GLU A 96 0.53 9.18 4.28
CA GLU A 96 0.04 8.39 5.40
C GLU A 96 -0.46 7.05 4.92
N LEU A 97 -0.32 6.04 5.78
CA LEU A 97 -0.89 4.72 5.56
C LEU A 97 -1.90 4.42 6.65
N ILE A 98 -3.12 4.08 6.23
CA ILE A 98 -4.18 3.67 7.15
C ILE A 98 -4.50 2.20 6.90
N ILE A 99 -4.46 1.40 7.96
CA ILE A 99 -4.69 -0.03 7.90
C ILE A 99 -5.97 -0.34 8.66
N SER A 100 -6.87 -1.06 8.03
CA SER A 100 -8.10 -1.54 8.65
C SER A 100 -8.19 -3.04 8.40
N SER A 101 -8.22 -3.83 9.46
CA SER A 101 -8.24 -5.28 9.35
C SER A 101 -8.93 -5.90 10.55
N LYS A 102 -9.60 -7.02 10.30
CA LYS A 102 -10.20 -7.85 11.34
C LYS A 102 -9.94 -9.31 11.00
N PRO A 103 -9.63 -10.15 11.99
CA PRO A 103 -9.45 -11.58 11.73
C PRO A 103 -10.68 -12.17 11.05
N GLY A 104 -10.46 -12.92 9.98
CA GLY A 104 -11.52 -13.55 9.20
C GLY A 104 -12.25 -12.65 8.22
N LYS A 105 -11.94 -11.36 8.19
CA LYS A 105 -12.65 -10.37 7.34
C LYS A 105 -11.79 -9.75 6.25
N GLY A 106 -10.48 -10.01 6.27
CA GLY A 106 -9.57 -9.43 5.29
C GLY A 106 -8.94 -8.13 5.78
N THR A 107 -8.26 -7.45 4.87
CA THR A 107 -7.49 -6.25 5.20
C THR A 107 -7.69 -5.18 4.13
N SER A 108 -7.72 -3.94 4.58
CA SER A 108 -7.70 -2.76 3.73
C SER A 108 -6.48 -1.91 4.08
N PHE A 109 -5.68 -1.59 3.07
CA PHE A 109 -4.60 -0.61 3.18
C PHE A 109 -4.98 0.59 2.35
N ALA A 110 -4.94 1.78 2.92
CA ALA A 110 -5.16 3.03 2.19
C ALA A 110 -3.95 3.93 2.37
N ALA A 111 -3.26 4.22 1.28
CA ALA A 111 -2.13 5.13 1.25
C ALA A 111 -2.58 6.47 0.66
N TYR A 112 -2.29 7.55 1.37
CA TYR A 112 -2.57 8.91 0.93
C TYR A 112 -1.24 9.59 0.72
N VAL A 113 -0.93 9.95 -0.52
CA VAL A 113 0.39 10.50 -0.84
C VAL A 113 0.27 11.78 -1.65
N SER A 114 1.25 12.65 -1.50
CA SER A 114 1.37 13.84 -2.31
C SER A 114 1.72 13.45 -3.73
N TYR A 115 0.98 13.95 -4.70
CA TYR A 115 1.20 13.66 -6.11
C TYR A 115 1.11 14.97 -6.87
N GLN A 116 2.26 15.57 -7.15
CA GLN A 116 2.33 16.79 -7.90
C GLN A 116 2.41 16.47 -9.39
N GLU A 117 1.53 17.08 -10.16
CA GLU A 117 1.54 16.90 -11.61
C GLU A 117 2.58 17.79 -12.26
N GLU A 118 3.02 17.41 -13.46
CA GLU A 118 3.94 18.22 -14.26
C GLU A 118 3.28 19.56 -14.58
N GLU A 119 4.00 20.65 -14.34
CA GLU A 119 3.52 21.97 -14.70
C GLU A 119 3.56 22.14 -16.21
N GLU A 120 2.46 22.70 -16.76
CA GLU A 120 2.44 23.05 -18.18
C GLU A 120 3.16 24.37 -18.37
N GLU A 121 4.07 24.40 -19.36
CA GLU A 121 4.72 25.64 -19.75
C GLU A 121 3.77 26.45 -20.64
N ASN A 122 3.57 27.69 -20.28
CA ASN A 122 2.76 28.61 -21.09
C ASN A 122 3.66 29.46 -21.98
#